data_4eff8b1f832efd9b1434d71c4ac8cab8
#
_entry.id   4eff8b1f832efd9b1434d71c4ac8cab8
#
_cell.length_a   1.000
_cell.length_b   1.000
_cell.length_c   1.000
_cell.angle_alpha   90.00
_cell.angle_beta   90.00
_cell.angle_gamma   90.00
#
_symmetry.space_group_name_H-M   'P 1'
#
loop_
_entity.id
_entity.type
_entity.pdbx_description
1 polymer ?
#
loop_
_entity_poly.entity_id
_entity_poly.type
_entity_poly.pdbx_seq_one_letter_code
_entity_poly.pdbx_strand_id
1 'polypeptide(L)'
;MTVTVTANIVRYSAPGRINLIGEHTDYNAGFALPIALPERTIAVFHPAGGDTLVVRSDRAEHSVSFPVTTQPGDVTGWAAYVAGVVWALRGAGHPVPGGALLISGGVEMGSGLASSAALECAVLGAILGAGGPPLDRMEQAHLARRAENEYVGAPTGLLDQLAILFAEPGCAQLIDFRHLSTAPVVFDPDAHGAALLLINSHAPHRHAGGEYAARRASCERAAAALGVSSLRDVQGHDVTALDAVPDATDRRRARHILTENRRVLDTVRALERSRLHEVGALLSESHASMRDDFAITTEHLDLIADTAVRAGALGARMTGGGFGGCVIALVDATDVDTVTDAVRTATRRAGHPEPSISRTYPGRGAGG
;
A
#
# COMPACT_ATOMS: atom_id res chain seq x y z
N MET A 1 2.04 -50.62 2.98
CA MET A 1 1.63 -49.79 1.85
C MET A 1 1.98 -48.34 2.23
N THR A 2 3.09 -47.84 1.73
CA THR A 2 3.50 -46.46 1.96
C THR A 2 2.73 -45.59 0.93
N VAL A 3 1.71 -44.90 1.40
CA VAL A 3 1.02 -43.90 0.56
C VAL A 3 2.02 -42.78 0.34
N THR A 4 2.63 -42.72 -0.82
CA THR A 4 3.41 -41.57 -1.25
C THR A 4 2.40 -40.44 -1.56
N VAL A 5 2.16 -39.58 -0.57
CA VAL A 5 1.45 -38.32 -0.81
C VAL A 5 2.41 -37.47 -1.63
N THR A 6 2.18 -37.36 -2.93
CA THR A 6 2.80 -36.36 -3.77
C THR A 6 2.36 -34.99 -3.21
N ALA A 7 3.24 -34.34 -2.48
CA ALA A 7 2.97 -33.00 -1.96
C ALA A 7 2.71 -32.07 -3.15
N ASN A 8 1.51 -31.52 -3.25
CA ASN A 8 1.15 -30.62 -4.34
C ASN A 8 1.95 -29.33 -4.21
N ILE A 9 2.66 -28.98 -5.28
CA ILE A 9 3.32 -27.67 -5.42
C ILE A 9 2.22 -26.63 -5.50
N VAL A 10 2.32 -25.60 -4.65
CA VAL A 10 1.36 -24.49 -4.62
C VAL A 10 2.03 -23.24 -5.16
N ARG A 11 1.42 -22.64 -6.18
CA ARG A 11 1.80 -21.33 -6.69
C ARG A 11 0.74 -20.31 -6.28
N TYR A 12 1.16 -19.23 -5.66
CA TYR A 12 0.28 -18.13 -5.26
C TYR A 12 0.92 -16.80 -5.59
N SER A 13 0.12 -15.79 -5.90
CA SER A 13 0.65 -14.48 -6.27
C SER A 13 -0.14 -13.36 -5.62
N ALA A 14 0.56 -12.30 -5.22
CA ALA A 14 -0.04 -11.11 -4.65
C ALA A 14 0.50 -9.84 -5.34
N PRO A 15 -0.37 -8.89 -5.69
CA PRO A 15 0.04 -7.65 -6.35
C PRO A 15 0.70 -6.68 -5.38
N GLY A 16 1.42 -5.67 -5.92
CA GLY A 16 1.62 -4.42 -5.22
C GLY A 16 0.33 -3.61 -5.15
N ARG A 17 0.39 -2.45 -4.50
CA ARG A 17 -0.71 -1.48 -4.48
C ARG A 17 -0.20 -0.06 -4.60
N ILE A 18 -1.04 0.79 -5.13
CA ILE A 18 -0.99 2.24 -4.91
C ILE A 18 -2.29 2.71 -4.26
N ASN A 19 -2.24 3.82 -3.57
CA ASN A 19 -3.44 4.45 -3.06
C ASN A 19 -3.83 5.62 -3.97
N LEU A 20 -5.02 5.59 -4.58
CA LEU A 20 -5.49 6.70 -5.39
C LEU A 20 -5.67 7.94 -4.51
N ILE A 21 -6.25 7.77 -3.31
CA ILE A 21 -6.49 8.84 -2.35
C ILE A 21 -6.78 8.26 -0.97
N GLY A 22 -6.41 9.00 0.11
CA GLY A 22 -6.66 8.57 1.49
C GLY A 22 -5.39 8.13 2.21
N GLU A 23 -4.30 8.91 2.13
CA GLU A 23 -3.07 8.65 2.86
C GLU A 23 -3.20 8.99 4.35
N HIS A 24 -2.62 8.12 5.19
CA HIS A 24 -2.56 8.26 6.66
C HIS A 24 -3.93 8.27 7.35
N THR A 25 -4.98 7.85 6.67
CA THR A 25 -6.34 7.77 7.23
C THR A 25 -6.61 6.44 7.93
N ASP A 26 -5.87 5.39 7.61
CA ASP A 26 -6.06 4.01 8.09
C ASP A 26 -5.97 3.89 9.62
N TYR A 27 -4.94 4.42 10.23
CA TYR A 27 -4.78 4.43 11.70
C TYR A 27 -5.62 5.51 12.41
N ASN A 28 -6.39 6.30 11.64
CA ASN A 28 -7.38 7.27 12.13
C ASN A 28 -8.83 6.78 11.96
N ALA A 29 -9.02 5.47 11.74
CA ALA A 29 -10.32 4.86 11.43
C ALA A 29 -11.04 5.51 10.23
N GLY A 30 -10.28 6.08 9.28
CA GLY A 30 -10.75 6.84 8.13
C GLY A 30 -11.09 5.97 6.93
N PHE A 31 -10.97 6.57 5.74
CA PHE A 31 -11.21 5.92 4.46
C PHE A 31 -9.97 5.97 3.56
N ALA A 32 -9.77 4.95 2.73
CA ALA A 32 -8.81 4.96 1.64
C ALA A 32 -9.41 4.34 0.37
N LEU A 33 -8.80 4.66 -0.78
CA LEU A 33 -9.25 4.16 -2.08
C LEU A 33 -8.05 3.63 -2.89
N PRO A 34 -7.42 2.52 -2.48
CA PRO A 34 -6.32 1.91 -3.22
C PRO A 34 -6.78 1.15 -4.46
N ILE A 35 -5.82 0.88 -5.36
CA ILE A 35 -5.89 -0.12 -6.41
C ILE A 35 -4.77 -1.13 -6.25
N ALA A 36 -5.02 -2.39 -6.62
CA ALA A 36 -3.96 -3.36 -6.83
C ALA A 36 -3.23 -3.06 -8.14
N LEU A 37 -1.92 -3.24 -8.15
CA LEU A 37 -1.10 -3.08 -9.35
C LEU A 37 -1.11 -4.36 -10.20
N PRO A 38 -0.79 -4.28 -11.50
CA PRO A 38 -0.54 -5.45 -12.33
C PRO A 38 0.74 -6.21 -11.91
N GLU A 39 1.73 -5.52 -11.34
CA GLU A 39 3.00 -6.09 -10.87
C GLU A 39 2.75 -6.95 -9.62
N ARG A 40 3.30 -8.18 -9.62
CA ARG A 40 3.00 -9.17 -8.59
C ARG A 40 4.25 -9.84 -8.05
N THR A 41 4.23 -10.13 -6.76
CA THR A 41 5.15 -11.09 -6.14
C THR A 41 4.53 -12.48 -6.22
N ILE A 42 5.32 -13.47 -6.62
CA ILE A 42 4.91 -14.86 -6.76
C ILE A 42 5.64 -15.70 -5.73
N ALA A 43 4.93 -16.52 -4.99
CA ALA A 43 5.47 -17.54 -4.12
C ALA A 43 5.12 -18.94 -4.66
N VAL A 44 6.12 -19.80 -4.80
CA VAL A 44 5.94 -21.20 -5.16
C VAL A 44 6.42 -22.04 -3.98
N PHE A 45 5.49 -22.73 -3.34
CA PHE A 45 5.76 -23.56 -2.19
C PHE A 45 5.78 -25.04 -2.56
N HIS A 46 6.88 -25.70 -2.22
CA HIS A 46 7.09 -27.14 -2.32
C HIS A 46 7.09 -27.72 -0.91
N PRO A 47 5.95 -28.12 -0.37
CA PRO A 47 5.90 -28.71 0.96
C PRO A 47 6.68 -30.04 0.96
N ALA A 48 7.43 -30.24 2.05
CA ALA A 48 8.21 -31.44 2.30
C ALA A 48 8.02 -31.87 3.77
N GLY A 49 8.43 -33.07 4.10
CA GLY A 49 8.45 -33.48 5.51
C GLY A 49 9.50 -32.71 6.31
N GLY A 50 9.28 -32.64 7.63
CA GLY A 50 10.21 -31.98 8.55
C GLY A 50 9.74 -30.59 9.02
N ASP A 51 10.64 -29.86 9.67
CA ASP A 51 10.38 -28.61 10.39
C ASP A 51 11.22 -27.43 9.88
N THR A 52 11.87 -27.59 8.74
CA THR A 52 12.78 -26.56 8.18
C THR A 52 12.23 -26.03 6.87
N LEU A 53 12.23 -24.73 6.72
CA LEU A 53 11.96 -24.02 5.48
C LEU A 53 13.25 -23.51 4.86
N VAL A 54 13.41 -23.73 3.55
CA VAL A 54 14.47 -23.16 2.73
C VAL A 54 13.81 -22.15 1.79
N VAL A 55 14.17 -20.88 1.90
CA VAL A 55 13.59 -19.79 1.12
C VAL A 55 14.62 -19.21 0.17
N ARG A 56 14.24 -19.05 -1.09
CA ARG A 56 15.07 -18.43 -2.13
C ARG A 56 14.28 -17.33 -2.84
N SER A 57 14.92 -16.21 -3.09
CA SER A 57 14.37 -15.12 -3.91
C SER A 57 15.25 -14.89 -5.14
N ASP A 58 14.63 -14.53 -6.25
CA ASP A 58 15.31 -14.06 -7.47
C ASP A 58 16.07 -12.73 -7.27
N ARG A 59 15.84 -12.05 -6.14
CA ARG A 59 16.47 -10.79 -5.75
C ARG A 59 17.54 -10.96 -4.68
N ALA A 60 17.91 -12.20 -4.31
CA ALA A 60 18.92 -12.50 -3.31
C ALA A 60 19.89 -13.56 -3.82
N GLU A 61 21.18 -13.36 -3.57
CA GLU A 61 22.21 -14.30 -4.02
C GLU A 61 22.14 -15.65 -3.31
N HIS A 62 21.76 -15.63 -2.02
CA HIS A 62 21.76 -16.81 -1.17
C HIS A 62 20.37 -17.17 -0.68
N SER A 63 20.13 -18.48 -0.53
CA SER A 63 18.96 -18.99 0.16
C SER A 63 19.11 -18.80 1.66
N VAL A 64 17.96 -18.62 2.35
CA VAL A 64 17.88 -18.54 3.81
C VAL A 64 17.15 -19.78 4.31
N SER A 65 17.67 -20.44 5.34
CA SER A 65 17.05 -21.62 5.96
C SER A 65 16.76 -21.32 7.43
N PHE A 66 15.54 -21.66 7.88
CA PHE A 66 15.13 -21.48 9.27
C PHE A 66 14.07 -22.52 9.68
N PRO A 67 13.96 -22.85 10.97
CA PRO A 67 12.95 -23.77 11.46
C PRO A 67 11.57 -23.13 11.42
N VAL A 68 10.51 -23.91 11.17
CA VAL A 68 9.13 -23.41 11.23
C VAL A 68 8.77 -22.89 12.65
N THR A 69 9.55 -23.24 13.67
CA THR A 69 9.40 -22.74 15.06
C THR A 69 10.04 -21.37 15.30
N THR A 70 10.49 -20.70 14.24
CA THR A 70 11.14 -19.37 14.29
C THR A 70 10.41 -18.36 15.18
N GLN A 71 11.17 -17.47 15.80
CA GLN A 71 10.70 -16.39 16.67
C GLN A 71 11.19 -15.03 16.17
N PRO A 72 10.56 -13.92 16.56
CA PRO A 72 11.07 -12.57 16.25
C PRO A 72 12.56 -12.44 16.65
N GLY A 73 13.37 -11.99 15.70
CA GLY A 73 14.81 -11.84 15.87
C GLY A 73 15.67 -13.00 15.33
N ASP A 74 15.10 -14.19 15.09
CA ASP A 74 15.85 -15.34 14.54
C ASP A 74 16.25 -15.13 13.08
N VAL A 75 15.41 -14.46 12.30
CA VAL A 75 15.63 -14.19 10.87
C VAL A 75 15.59 -12.69 10.63
N THR A 76 16.53 -12.19 9.80
CA THR A 76 16.66 -10.77 9.49
C THR A 76 16.61 -10.51 7.98
N GLY A 77 16.53 -9.23 7.60
CA GLY A 77 16.47 -8.82 6.21
C GLY A 77 15.15 -9.23 5.52
N TRP A 78 15.21 -9.45 4.20
CA TRP A 78 14.01 -9.76 3.42
C TRP A 78 13.31 -11.07 3.84
N ALA A 79 14.06 -12.04 4.33
CA ALA A 79 13.51 -13.34 4.75
C ALA A 79 12.74 -13.24 6.08
N ALA A 80 12.91 -12.16 6.85
CA ALA A 80 12.13 -11.91 8.06
C ALA A 80 10.62 -11.78 7.78
N TYR A 81 10.24 -11.22 6.65
CA TYR A 81 8.84 -11.14 6.22
C TYR A 81 8.23 -12.54 5.99
N VAL A 82 9.00 -13.44 5.39
CA VAL A 82 8.59 -14.85 5.19
C VAL A 82 8.50 -15.59 6.52
N ALA A 83 9.52 -15.45 7.38
CA ALA A 83 9.57 -16.06 8.70
C ALA A 83 8.44 -15.52 9.60
N GLY A 84 8.11 -14.24 9.49
CA GLY A 84 6.99 -13.59 10.17
C GLY A 84 5.63 -14.20 9.80
N VAL A 85 5.40 -14.47 8.51
CA VAL A 85 4.18 -15.17 8.06
C VAL A 85 4.10 -16.57 8.66
N VAL A 86 5.19 -17.33 8.65
CA VAL A 86 5.27 -18.67 9.27
C VAL A 86 4.95 -18.60 10.76
N TRP A 87 5.57 -17.67 11.46
CA TRP A 87 5.35 -17.43 12.88
C TRP A 87 3.90 -17.04 13.20
N ALA A 88 3.31 -16.13 12.42
CA ALA A 88 1.95 -15.66 12.61
C ALA A 88 0.92 -16.78 12.37
N LEU A 89 1.07 -17.56 11.29
CA LEU A 89 0.23 -18.71 10.99
C LEU A 89 0.26 -19.74 12.12
N ARG A 90 1.44 -20.11 12.59
CA ARG A 90 1.59 -21.06 13.69
C ARG A 90 1.00 -20.55 15.00
N GLY A 91 1.21 -19.26 15.29
CA GLY A 91 0.61 -18.61 16.45
C GLY A 91 -0.92 -18.60 16.43
N ALA A 92 -1.51 -18.66 15.24
CA ALA A 92 -2.95 -18.80 15.03
C ALA A 92 -3.43 -20.28 14.98
N GLY A 93 -2.52 -21.24 15.23
CA GLY A 93 -2.86 -22.66 15.23
C GLY A 93 -2.87 -23.33 13.85
N HIS A 94 -2.41 -22.63 12.79
CA HIS A 94 -2.31 -23.22 11.45
C HIS A 94 -1.03 -24.05 11.30
N PRO A 95 -1.14 -25.28 10.73
CA PRO A 95 0.04 -26.09 10.46
C PRO A 95 0.86 -25.48 9.33
N VAL A 96 2.16 -25.38 9.55
CA VAL A 96 3.12 -24.96 8.52
C VAL A 96 4.13 -26.10 8.35
N PRO A 97 4.07 -26.85 7.24
CA PRO A 97 5.05 -27.89 6.98
C PRO A 97 6.40 -27.29 6.55
N GLY A 98 7.48 -28.03 6.80
CA GLY A 98 8.77 -27.71 6.20
C GLY A 98 8.71 -27.83 4.67
N GLY A 99 9.77 -27.34 3.99
CA GLY A 99 9.83 -27.40 2.54
C GLY A 99 10.67 -26.31 1.91
N ALA A 100 10.46 -26.07 0.62
CA ALA A 100 11.13 -25.03 -0.15
C ALA A 100 10.15 -23.98 -0.64
N LEU A 101 10.49 -22.70 -0.45
CA LEU A 101 9.75 -21.52 -0.94
C LEU A 101 10.61 -20.77 -1.95
N LEU A 102 10.09 -20.63 -3.18
CA LEU A 102 10.71 -19.85 -4.24
C LEU A 102 9.91 -18.57 -4.43
N ILE A 103 10.57 -17.43 -4.31
CA ILE A 103 9.97 -16.10 -4.42
C ILE A 103 10.45 -15.43 -5.70
N SER A 104 9.52 -14.95 -6.52
CA SER A 104 9.81 -14.06 -7.64
C SER A 104 9.16 -12.69 -7.41
N GLY A 105 9.99 -11.68 -7.28
CA GLY A 105 9.57 -10.32 -6.89
C GLY A 105 9.30 -9.44 -8.10
N GLY A 106 8.04 -9.32 -8.55
CA GLY A 106 7.65 -8.36 -9.60
C GLY A 106 7.35 -6.95 -9.09
N VAL A 107 7.06 -6.79 -7.79
CA VAL A 107 6.79 -5.47 -7.19
C VAL A 107 8.11 -4.80 -6.81
N GLU A 108 8.31 -3.55 -7.23
CA GLU A 108 9.55 -2.81 -6.95
C GLU A 108 9.68 -2.51 -5.45
N MET A 109 10.88 -2.78 -4.89
CA MET A 109 11.16 -2.56 -3.47
C MET A 109 11.56 -1.11 -3.20
N GLY A 110 11.16 -0.57 -2.05
CA GLY A 110 11.57 0.77 -1.62
C GLY A 110 10.92 1.93 -2.38
N SER A 111 9.93 1.66 -3.22
CA SER A 111 9.20 2.66 -4.02
C SER A 111 7.84 3.05 -3.42
N GLY A 112 7.47 2.48 -2.26
CA GLY A 112 6.17 2.74 -1.63
C GLY A 112 5.00 1.93 -2.21
N LEU A 113 5.28 0.88 -3.02
CA LEU A 113 4.28 0.07 -3.73
C LEU A 113 3.81 -1.18 -2.95
N ALA A 114 4.04 -1.23 -1.64
CA ALA A 114 3.69 -2.33 -0.73
C ALA A 114 4.32 -3.69 -1.11
N SER A 115 5.59 -3.68 -1.48
CA SER A 115 6.31 -4.91 -1.83
C SER A 115 6.43 -5.89 -0.65
N SER A 116 6.49 -5.41 0.60
CA SER A 116 6.47 -6.22 1.82
C SER A 116 5.16 -6.99 1.97
N ALA A 117 4.05 -6.28 1.95
CA ALA A 117 2.72 -6.88 2.07
C ALA A 117 2.41 -7.82 0.88
N ALA A 118 2.89 -7.50 -0.34
CA ALA A 118 2.79 -8.41 -1.49
C ALA A 118 3.56 -9.71 -1.25
N LEU A 119 4.77 -9.65 -0.67
CA LEU A 119 5.53 -10.83 -0.30
C LEU A 119 4.81 -11.65 0.77
N GLU A 120 4.37 -11.00 1.85
CA GLU A 120 3.66 -11.66 2.95
C GLU A 120 2.37 -12.35 2.48
N CYS A 121 1.52 -11.66 1.72
CA CYS A 121 0.28 -12.21 1.18
C CYS A 121 0.54 -13.36 0.19
N ALA A 122 1.59 -13.29 -0.64
CA ALA A 122 1.95 -14.35 -1.56
C ALA A 122 2.41 -15.61 -0.82
N VAL A 123 3.27 -15.45 0.19
CA VAL A 123 3.78 -16.55 1.02
C VAL A 123 2.64 -17.17 1.85
N LEU A 124 1.81 -16.35 2.49
CA LEU A 124 0.69 -16.79 3.28
C LEU A 124 -0.28 -17.63 2.44
N GLY A 125 -0.67 -17.14 1.26
CA GLY A 125 -1.54 -17.88 0.36
C GLY A 125 -0.92 -19.17 -0.17
N ALA A 126 0.39 -19.20 -0.44
CA ALA A 126 1.10 -20.39 -0.88
C ALA A 126 1.14 -21.47 0.22
N ILE A 127 1.37 -21.09 1.47
CA ILE A 127 1.38 -22.03 2.61
C ILE A 127 -0.03 -22.55 2.88
N LEU A 128 -1.05 -21.70 2.91
CA LEU A 128 -2.44 -22.09 3.12
C LEU A 128 -2.94 -23.03 2.00
N GLY A 129 -2.53 -22.80 0.76
CA GLY A 129 -2.85 -23.66 -0.37
C GLY A 129 -2.23 -25.06 -0.30
N ALA A 130 -1.17 -25.26 0.48
CA ALA A 130 -0.53 -26.56 0.69
C ALA A 130 -1.29 -27.46 1.69
N GLY A 131 -2.24 -26.91 2.43
CA GLY A 131 -3.10 -27.66 3.37
C GLY A 131 -3.38 -26.88 4.63
N GLY A 132 -4.38 -27.35 5.37
CA GLY A 132 -4.88 -26.72 6.59
C GLY A 132 -6.30 -26.17 6.42
N PRO A 133 -6.92 -25.68 7.49
CA PRO A 133 -8.23 -25.06 7.43
C PRO A 133 -8.18 -23.78 6.61
N PRO A 134 -9.23 -23.47 5.83
CA PRO A 134 -9.27 -22.20 5.08
C PRO A 134 -9.36 -21.03 6.06
N LEU A 135 -8.72 -19.92 5.70
CA LEU A 135 -8.83 -18.63 6.37
C LEU A 135 -9.59 -17.65 5.47
N ASP A 136 -10.49 -16.88 6.05
CA ASP A 136 -11.08 -15.79 5.29
C ASP A 136 -10.04 -14.67 5.01
N ARG A 137 -10.37 -13.79 4.06
CA ARG A 137 -9.43 -12.74 3.62
C ARG A 137 -9.11 -11.72 4.71
N MET A 138 -10.03 -11.48 5.64
CA MET A 138 -9.81 -10.56 6.75
C MET A 138 -8.82 -11.16 7.77
N GLU A 139 -8.98 -12.44 8.08
CA GLU A 139 -8.03 -13.17 8.93
C GLU A 139 -6.64 -13.23 8.28
N GLN A 140 -6.58 -13.46 6.96
CA GLN A 140 -5.32 -13.40 6.21
C GLN A 140 -4.66 -12.03 6.30
N ALA A 141 -5.43 -10.93 6.17
CA ALA A 141 -4.92 -9.56 6.30
C ALA A 141 -4.35 -9.30 7.71
N HIS A 142 -5.05 -9.74 8.74
CA HIS A 142 -4.58 -9.59 10.12
C HIS A 142 -3.30 -10.38 10.38
N LEU A 143 -3.17 -11.60 9.86
CA LEU A 143 -1.96 -12.42 10.02
C LEU A 143 -0.76 -11.84 9.27
N ALA A 144 -0.96 -11.36 8.04
CA ALA A 144 0.11 -10.70 7.28
C ALA A 144 0.58 -9.42 8.00
N ARG A 145 -0.35 -8.55 8.44
CA ARG A 145 0.02 -7.38 9.25
C ARG A 145 0.73 -7.75 10.55
N ARG A 146 0.29 -8.80 11.22
CA ARG A 146 0.93 -9.28 12.45
C ARG A 146 2.37 -9.72 12.20
N ALA A 147 2.63 -10.40 11.09
CA ALA A 147 3.97 -10.77 10.65
C ALA A 147 4.85 -9.52 10.48
N GLU A 148 4.35 -8.50 9.80
CA GLU A 148 5.08 -7.25 9.56
C GLU A 148 5.33 -6.47 10.86
N ASN A 149 4.32 -6.33 11.71
CA ASN A 149 4.41 -5.48 12.90
C ASN A 149 5.16 -6.14 14.05
N GLU A 150 4.89 -7.43 14.33
CA GLU A 150 5.39 -8.10 15.54
C GLU A 150 6.67 -8.89 15.28
N TYR A 151 6.85 -9.46 14.08
CA TYR A 151 8.06 -10.21 13.75
C TYR A 151 9.14 -9.31 13.13
N VAL A 152 8.78 -8.51 12.12
CA VAL A 152 9.71 -7.61 11.43
C VAL A 152 9.93 -6.31 12.19
N GLY A 153 8.92 -5.83 12.94
CA GLY A 153 8.99 -4.60 13.72
C GLY A 153 8.64 -3.33 12.94
N ALA A 154 7.94 -3.46 11.80
CA ALA A 154 7.48 -2.32 11.01
C ALA A 154 6.04 -1.92 11.42
N PRO A 155 5.81 -0.73 12.02
CA PRO A 155 4.51 -0.35 12.59
C PRO A 155 3.54 0.16 11.51
N THR A 156 3.12 -0.72 10.60
CA THR A 156 2.20 -0.42 9.51
C THR A 156 0.73 -0.54 9.90
N GLY A 157 -0.16 0.11 9.13
CA GLY A 157 -1.61 -0.08 9.20
C GLY A 157 -2.07 -1.36 8.51
N LEU A 158 -3.37 -1.45 8.20
CA LEU A 158 -3.96 -2.61 7.52
C LEU A 158 -4.26 -2.34 6.03
N LEU A 159 -3.97 -1.12 5.55
CA LEU A 159 -4.30 -0.67 4.20
C LEU A 159 -3.74 -1.60 3.13
N ASP A 160 -2.46 -1.94 3.23
CA ASP A 160 -1.73 -2.70 2.22
C ASP A 160 -2.30 -4.10 2.03
N GLN A 161 -2.50 -4.80 3.13
CA GLN A 161 -3.03 -6.15 3.12
C GLN A 161 -4.48 -6.20 2.61
N LEU A 162 -5.33 -5.22 3.01
CA LEU A 162 -6.70 -5.15 2.50
C LEU A 162 -6.73 -4.82 1.01
N ALA A 163 -5.93 -3.85 0.55
CA ALA A 163 -5.82 -3.51 -0.86
C ALA A 163 -5.38 -4.69 -1.73
N ILE A 164 -4.43 -5.51 -1.22
CA ILE A 164 -3.89 -6.67 -1.94
C ILE A 164 -4.88 -7.85 -1.97
N LEU A 165 -5.51 -8.14 -0.85
CA LEU A 165 -6.36 -9.33 -0.71
C LEU A 165 -7.76 -9.16 -1.30
N PHE A 166 -8.34 -7.95 -1.22
CA PHE A 166 -9.73 -7.71 -1.62
C PHE A 166 -9.89 -7.07 -3.00
N ALA A 167 -8.80 -6.70 -3.69
CA ALA A 167 -8.89 -6.04 -4.98
C ALA A 167 -9.62 -6.89 -6.03
N GLU A 168 -10.41 -6.19 -6.85
CA GLU A 168 -11.10 -6.73 -8.02
C GLU A 168 -10.56 -6.06 -9.29
N PRO A 169 -10.44 -6.79 -10.41
CA PRO A 169 -9.96 -6.22 -11.68
C PRO A 169 -10.84 -5.04 -12.12
N GLY A 170 -10.23 -3.96 -12.59
CA GLY A 170 -10.94 -2.78 -13.05
C GLY A 170 -11.58 -1.95 -11.95
N CYS A 171 -11.27 -2.22 -10.67
CA CYS A 171 -11.85 -1.51 -9.53
C CYS A 171 -10.79 -0.96 -8.60
N ALA A 172 -11.03 0.24 -8.09
CA ALA A 172 -10.46 0.70 -6.83
C ALA A 172 -11.25 0.09 -5.67
N GLN A 173 -10.64 0.05 -4.50
CA GLN A 173 -11.23 -0.57 -3.32
C GLN A 173 -11.51 0.48 -2.26
N LEU A 174 -12.77 0.88 -2.06
CA LEU A 174 -13.12 1.73 -0.91
C LEU A 174 -12.96 0.91 0.37
N ILE A 175 -12.08 1.36 1.25
CA ILE A 175 -11.84 0.74 2.55
C ILE A 175 -12.33 1.70 3.64
N ASP A 176 -13.22 1.24 4.52
CA ASP A 176 -13.59 1.92 5.77
C ASP A 176 -12.88 1.23 6.94
N PHE A 177 -11.88 1.89 7.51
CA PHE A 177 -11.06 1.33 8.60
C PHE A 177 -11.78 1.31 9.95
N ARG A 178 -12.89 2.02 10.11
CA ARG A 178 -13.72 1.93 11.33
C ARG A 178 -14.47 0.61 11.40
N HIS A 179 -15.01 0.18 10.28
CA HIS A 179 -15.83 -1.02 10.18
C HIS A 179 -15.08 -2.20 9.58
N LEU A 180 -13.82 -2.01 9.15
CA LEU A 180 -13.00 -2.96 8.42
C LEU A 180 -13.77 -3.55 7.22
N SER A 181 -14.54 -2.71 6.53
CA SER A 181 -15.31 -3.08 5.35
C SER A 181 -14.63 -2.60 4.08
N THR A 182 -14.82 -3.36 3.01
CA THR A 182 -14.27 -3.07 1.68
C THR A 182 -15.39 -3.13 0.65
N ALA A 183 -15.37 -2.22 -0.33
CA ALA A 183 -16.32 -2.20 -1.42
C ALA A 183 -15.61 -1.85 -2.75
N PRO A 184 -15.85 -2.59 -3.85
CA PRO A 184 -15.29 -2.25 -5.14
C PRO A 184 -15.95 -1.00 -5.70
N VAL A 185 -15.12 -0.12 -6.29
CA VAL A 185 -15.53 1.09 -7.00
C VAL A 185 -14.92 1.01 -8.40
N VAL A 186 -15.73 1.00 -9.44
CA VAL A 186 -15.25 0.91 -10.82
C VAL A 186 -14.30 2.06 -11.11
N PHE A 187 -13.10 1.72 -11.56
CA PHE A 187 -12.08 2.66 -11.99
C PHE A 187 -11.36 2.14 -13.22
N ASP A 188 -11.86 2.52 -14.37
CA ASP A 188 -11.32 2.17 -15.69
C ASP A 188 -11.08 3.45 -16.50
N PRO A 189 -9.95 4.15 -16.27
CA PRO A 189 -9.64 5.37 -17.00
C PRO A 189 -9.52 5.14 -18.51
N ASP A 190 -9.02 3.97 -18.95
CA ASP A 190 -8.84 3.66 -20.37
C ASP A 190 -10.19 3.65 -21.12
N ALA A 191 -11.25 3.12 -20.49
CA ALA A 191 -12.61 3.15 -21.08
C ALA A 191 -13.16 4.56 -21.27
N HIS A 192 -12.57 5.56 -20.62
CA HIS A 192 -12.97 6.96 -20.68
C HIS A 192 -11.94 7.85 -21.39
N GLY A 193 -10.99 7.25 -22.15
CA GLY A 193 -9.98 8.00 -22.90
C GLY A 193 -8.90 8.66 -22.03
N ALA A 194 -8.72 8.19 -20.79
CA ALA A 194 -7.70 8.66 -19.88
C ALA A 194 -6.71 7.53 -19.55
N ALA A 195 -5.61 7.87 -18.90
CA ALA A 195 -4.60 6.93 -18.40
C ALA A 195 -4.16 7.32 -17.00
N LEU A 196 -3.88 6.33 -16.15
CA LEU A 196 -3.22 6.53 -14.89
C LEU A 196 -1.72 6.29 -15.06
N LEU A 197 -0.91 7.29 -14.79
CA LEU A 197 0.55 7.18 -14.78
C LEU A 197 1.04 6.91 -13.36
N LEU A 198 1.94 5.95 -13.24
CA LEU A 198 2.76 5.71 -12.05
C LEU A 198 4.17 6.25 -12.33
N ILE A 199 4.60 7.20 -11.52
CA ILE A 199 5.85 7.94 -11.67
C ILE A 199 6.70 7.66 -10.43
N ASN A 200 7.67 6.75 -10.54
CA ASN A 200 8.63 6.51 -9.47
C ASN A 200 9.74 7.56 -9.54
N SER A 201 9.84 8.36 -8.50
CA SER A 201 10.83 9.45 -8.41
C SER A 201 12.27 8.96 -8.20
N HIS A 202 12.47 7.70 -7.80
CA HIS A 202 13.74 7.15 -7.33
C HIS A 202 14.37 7.97 -6.18
N ALA A 203 13.58 8.85 -5.54
CA ALA A 203 14.02 9.55 -4.34
C ALA A 203 14.16 8.56 -3.18
N PRO A 204 15.32 8.50 -2.52
CA PRO A 204 15.50 7.59 -1.40
C PRO A 204 14.56 7.97 -0.25
N HIS A 205 13.88 6.98 0.32
CA HIS A 205 13.12 7.13 1.56
C HIS A 205 14.08 7.36 2.73
N ARG A 206 14.46 8.62 2.99
CA ARG A 206 15.31 8.96 4.14
C ARG A 206 14.44 9.11 5.37
N HIS A 207 14.73 8.33 6.42
CA HIS A 207 14.09 8.41 7.75
C HIS A 207 12.58 8.14 7.81
N ALA A 208 12.00 7.44 6.83
CA ALA A 208 10.55 7.21 6.73
C ALA A 208 9.90 6.59 7.99
N GLY A 209 10.59 5.70 8.70
CA GLY A 209 10.03 5.02 9.89
C GLY A 209 9.77 5.99 11.07
N GLY A 210 10.71 6.85 11.40
CA GLY A 210 10.55 7.83 12.48
C GLY A 210 9.54 8.92 12.13
N GLU A 211 9.56 9.40 10.89
CA GLU A 211 8.64 10.41 10.40
C GLU A 211 7.19 9.90 10.33
N TYR A 212 6.98 8.67 9.88
CA TYR A 212 5.66 8.05 9.89
C TYR A 212 5.08 7.93 11.30
N ALA A 213 5.89 7.43 12.26
CA ALA A 213 5.49 7.34 13.66
C ALA A 213 5.16 8.72 14.26
N ALA A 214 5.93 9.77 13.91
CA ALA A 214 5.67 11.13 14.35
C ALA A 214 4.33 11.68 13.82
N ARG A 215 3.93 11.33 12.59
CA ARG A 215 2.62 11.72 12.02
C ARG A 215 1.48 11.02 12.76
N ARG A 216 1.63 9.73 13.03
CA ARG A 216 0.65 8.97 13.81
C ARG A 216 0.50 9.53 15.23
N ALA A 217 1.58 9.74 15.94
CA ALA A 217 1.55 10.33 17.28
C ALA A 217 0.89 11.73 17.31
N SER A 218 1.09 12.53 16.26
CA SER A 218 0.44 13.83 16.11
C SER A 218 -1.09 13.72 16.00
N CYS A 219 -1.58 12.75 15.21
CA CYS A 219 -3.01 12.48 15.10
C CYS A 219 -3.61 11.98 16.43
N GLU A 220 -2.87 11.13 17.15
CA GLU A 220 -3.27 10.60 18.47
C GLU A 220 -3.39 11.74 19.50
N ARG A 221 -2.42 12.69 19.52
CA ARG A 221 -2.50 13.87 20.39
C ARG A 221 -3.67 14.78 20.02
N ALA A 222 -3.92 15.00 18.73
CA ALA A 222 -5.07 15.78 18.29
C ALA A 222 -6.40 15.13 18.71
N ALA A 223 -6.56 13.82 18.54
CA ALA A 223 -7.73 13.07 18.99
C ALA A 223 -7.93 13.18 20.51
N ALA A 224 -6.84 13.01 21.28
CA ALA A 224 -6.86 13.17 22.74
C ALA A 224 -7.28 14.59 23.16
N ALA A 225 -6.78 15.63 22.50
CA ALA A 225 -7.15 17.01 22.76
C ALA A 225 -8.64 17.30 22.48
N LEU A 226 -9.22 16.58 21.52
CA LEU A 226 -10.64 16.65 21.17
C LEU A 226 -11.53 15.74 22.06
N GLY A 227 -10.92 14.92 22.92
CA GLY A 227 -11.65 13.98 23.79
C GLY A 227 -12.31 12.82 23.03
N VAL A 228 -11.76 12.43 21.87
CA VAL A 228 -12.29 11.37 21.01
C VAL A 228 -11.31 10.21 20.87
N SER A 229 -11.82 9.04 20.48
CA SER A 229 -10.98 7.84 20.29
C SER A 229 -10.20 7.86 18.98
N SER A 230 -10.75 8.53 17.95
CA SER A 230 -10.10 8.73 16.66
C SER A 230 -10.58 10.03 16.01
N LEU A 231 -9.79 10.59 15.08
CA LEU A 231 -10.20 11.77 14.31
C LEU A 231 -11.45 11.52 13.45
N ARG A 232 -11.79 10.26 13.14
CA ARG A 232 -13.02 9.87 12.47
C ARG A 232 -14.28 10.26 13.25
N ASP A 233 -14.19 10.35 14.60
CA ASP A 233 -15.34 10.64 15.45
C ASP A 233 -15.83 12.08 15.30
N VAL A 234 -14.96 12.98 14.83
CA VAL A 234 -15.30 14.37 14.51
C VAL A 234 -15.49 14.64 13.02
N GLN A 235 -15.57 13.60 12.18
CA GLN A 235 -15.70 13.72 10.72
C GLN A 235 -16.95 14.49 10.27
N GLY A 236 -18.04 14.42 11.03
CA GLY A 236 -19.29 15.15 10.75
C GLY A 236 -19.30 16.61 11.20
N HIS A 237 -18.28 17.05 11.92
CA HIS A 237 -18.15 18.41 12.40
C HIS A 237 -17.45 19.30 11.37
N ASP A 238 -17.63 20.62 11.47
CA ASP A 238 -16.84 21.57 10.70
C ASP A 238 -15.36 21.49 11.15
N VAL A 239 -14.44 21.84 10.26
CA VAL A 239 -13.00 21.94 10.57
C VAL A 239 -12.69 22.92 11.71
N THR A 240 -13.62 23.84 12.02
CA THR A 240 -13.56 24.72 13.21
C THR A 240 -13.53 23.96 14.54
N ALA A 241 -14.03 22.72 14.58
CA ALA A 241 -13.89 21.86 15.76
C ALA A 241 -12.41 21.61 16.12
N LEU A 242 -11.51 21.72 15.15
CA LEU A 242 -10.07 21.58 15.35
C LEU A 242 -9.42 22.76 16.11
N ASP A 243 -10.11 23.88 16.29
CA ASP A 243 -9.62 25.02 17.06
C ASP A 243 -9.39 24.66 18.54
N ALA A 244 -10.04 23.59 19.02
CA ALA A 244 -9.80 23.01 20.34
C ALA A 244 -8.45 22.25 20.46
N VAL A 245 -7.77 21.96 19.34
CA VAL A 245 -6.43 21.35 19.36
C VAL A 245 -5.38 22.44 19.59
N PRO A 246 -4.67 22.48 20.74
CA PRO A 246 -3.80 23.59 21.08
C PRO A 246 -2.57 23.72 20.16
N ASP A 247 -1.92 22.58 19.85
CA ASP A 247 -0.74 22.56 19.01
C ASP A 247 -1.10 22.82 17.54
N ALA A 248 -0.47 23.83 16.93
CA ALA A 248 -0.77 24.23 15.56
C ALA A 248 -0.37 23.17 14.53
N THR A 249 0.65 22.36 14.81
CA THR A 249 1.09 21.28 13.92
C THR A 249 0.13 20.11 14.00
N ASP A 250 -0.27 19.69 15.20
CA ASP A 250 -1.24 18.63 15.40
C ASP A 250 -2.61 19.03 14.80
N ARG A 251 -3.00 20.29 14.91
CA ARG A 251 -4.20 20.85 14.29
C ARG A 251 -4.18 20.76 12.76
N ARG A 252 -3.07 21.14 12.12
CA ARG A 252 -2.91 21.01 10.66
C ARG A 252 -3.00 19.56 10.21
N ARG A 253 -2.32 18.65 10.91
CA ARG A 253 -2.34 17.22 10.61
C ARG A 253 -3.74 16.63 10.77
N ALA A 254 -4.46 17.01 11.83
CA ALA A 254 -5.87 16.61 11.99
C ALA A 254 -6.76 17.15 10.86
N ARG A 255 -6.50 18.38 10.39
CA ARG A 255 -7.21 18.95 9.23
C ARG A 255 -7.02 18.10 7.98
N HIS A 256 -5.78 17.68 7.71
CA HIS A 256 -5.53 16.75 6.60
C HIS A 256 -6.43 15.51 6.71
N ILE A 257 -6.44 14.84 7.86
CA ILE A 257 -7.23 13.59 8.04
C ILE A 257 -8.73 13.82 7.79
N LEU A 258 -9.32 14.89 8.34
CA LEU A 258 -10.74 15.17 8.14
C LEU A 258 -11.06 15.51 6.68
N THR A 259 -10.24 16.35 6.06
CA THR A 259 -10.47 16.76 4.67
C THR A 259 -10.14 15.64 3.70
N GLU A 260 -9.15 14.81 3.99
CA GLU A 260 -8.79 13.65 3.16
C GLU A 260 -9.90 12.59 3.16
N ASN A 261 -10.47 12.28 4.32
CA ASN A 261 -11.63 11.39 4.40
C ASN A 261 -12.81 11.87 3.53
N ARG A 262 -13.05 13.18 3.48
CA ARG A 262 -14.08 13.76 2.62
C ARG A 262 -13.70 13.60 1.15
N ARG A 263 -12.45 13.93 0.77
CA ARG A 263 -11.96 13.77 -0.60
C ARG A 263 -12.05 12.32 -1.09
N VAL A 264 -11.78 11.33 -0.24
CA VAL A 264 -11.97 9.92 -0.60
C VAL A 264 -13.42 9.66 -1.01
N LEU A 265 -14.39 10.07 -0.19
CA LEU A 265 -15.81 9.85 -0.48
C LEU A 265 -16.29 10.67 -1.69
N ASP A 266 -15.77 11.89 -1.89
CA ASP A 266 -16.04 12.71 -3.08
C ASP A 266 -15.46 12.06 -4.34
N THR A 267 -14.26 11.47 -4.26
CA THR A 267 -13.66 10.72 -5.36
C THR A 267 -14.50 9.51 -5.74
N VAL A 268 -15.01 8.76 -4.77
CA VAL A 268 -15.95 7.64 -5.05
C VAL A 268 -17.18 8.16 -5.81
N ARG A 269 -17.82 9.24 -5.34
CA ARG A 269 -18.98 9.84 -6.02
C ARG A 269 -18.67 10.35 -7.43
N ALA A 270 -17.47 10.88 -7.64
CA ALA A 270 -17.02 11.33 -8.96
C ALA A 270 -16.80 10.14 -9.91
N LEU A 271 -16.20 9.05 -9.42
CA LEU A 271 -16.00 7.81 -10.20
C LEU A 271 -17.33 7.16 -10.59
N GLU A 272 -18.29 7.05 -9.66
CA GLU A 272 -19.64 6.52 -9.93
C GLU A 272 -20.36 7.29 -11.04
N ARG A 273 -19.96 8.54 -11.29
CA ARG A 273 -20.52 9.42 -12.33
C ARG A 273 -19.61 9.59 -13.54
N SER A 274 -18.50 8.83 -13.61
CA SER A 274 -17.47 8.93 -14.66
C SER A 274 -16.91 10.36 -14.86
N ARG A 275 -16.78 11.12 -13.77
CA ARG A 275 -16.29 12.51 -13.80
C ARG A 275 -14.78 12.58 -13.54
N LEU A 276 -13.97 12.11 -14.49
CA LEU A 276 -12.52 12.00 -14.30
C LEU A 276 -11.81 13.34 -14.05
N HIS A 277 -12.30 14.45 -14.61
CA HIS A 277 -11.77 15.80 -14.30
C HIS A 277 -11.98 16.17 -12.82
N GLU A 278 -13.12 15.81 -12.23
CA GLU A 278 -13.40 16.01 -10.79
C GLU A 278 -12.48 15.13 -9.93
N VAL A 279 -12.26 13.88 -10.35
CA VAL A 279 -11.25 12.99 -9.72
C VAL A 279 -9.87 13.64 -9.75
N GLY A 280 -9.42 14.14 -10.91
CA GLY A 280 -8.13 14.81 -11.04
C GLY A 280 -7.97 16.00 -10.11
N ALA A 281 -8.99 16.86 -10.02
CA ALA A 281 -8.99 18.00 -9.09
C ALA A 281 -8.83 17.54 -7.64
N LEU A 282 -9.57 16.50 -7.20
CA LEU A 282 -9.48 15.94 -5.85
C LEU A 282 -8.09 15.33 -5.57
N LEU A 283 -7.45 14.70 -6.56
CA LEU A 283 -6.07 14.22 -6.43
C LEU A 283 -5.11 15.38 -6.16
N SER A 284 -5.23 16.49 -6.90
CA SER A 284 -4.38 17.67 -6.71
C SER A 284 -4.62 18.37 -5.37
N GLU A 285 -5.87 18.48 -4.93
CA GLU A 285 -6.21 18.99 -3.59
C GLU A 285 -5.62 18.12 -2.47
N SER A 286 -5.67 16.79 -2.65
CA SER A 286 -5.05 15.85 -1.72
C SER A 286 -3.53 16.05 -1.66
N HIS A 287 -2.88 16.25 -2.82
CA HIS A 287 -1.43 16.54 -2.85
C HIS A 287 -1.09 17.82 -2.09
N ALA A 288 -1.84 18.89 -2.31
CA ALA A 288 -1.67 20.15 -1.57
C ALA A 288 -1.83 19.95 -0.06
N SER A 289 -2.84 19.19 0.39
CA SER A 289 -3.04 18.89 1.80
C SER A 289 -1.92 18.02 2.39
N MET A 290 -1.38 17.07 1.63
CA MET A 290 -0.22 16.26 2.06
C MET A 290 1.04 17.12 2.21
N ARG A 291 1.23 18.12 1.34
CA ARG A 291 2.34 19.07 1.40
C ARG A 291 2.18 20.07 2.55
N ASP A 292 1.06 20.76 2.60
CA ASP A 292 0.87 21.98 3.41
C ASP A 292 0.39 21.66 4.84
N ASP A 293 -0.51 20.68 4.98
CA ASP A 293 -1.10 20.30 6.28
C ASP A 293 -0.34 19.12 6.93
N PHE A 294 -0.04 18.08 6.16
CA PHE A 294 0.53 16.85 6.72
C PHE A 294 2.06 16.80 6.65
N ALA A 295 2.66 17.55 5.72
CA ALA A 295 4.12 17.68 5.53
C ALA A 295 4.82 16.32 5.32
N ILE A 296 4.32 15.53 4.33
CA ILE A 296 4.86 14.21 3.97
C ILE A 296 5.37 14.16 2.53
N THR A 297 5.24 15.23 1.77
CA THR A 297 5.84 15.34 0.44
C THR A 297 7.30 15.79 0.52
N THR A 298 7.98 15.79 -0.59
CA THR A 298 9.32 16.36 -0.77
C THR A 298 9.32 17.29 -1.97
N GLU A 299 10.27 18.22 -2.03
CA GLU A 299 10.42 19.15 -3.17
C GLU A 299 10.48 18.40 -4.50
N HIS A 300 11.09 17.20 -4.54
CA HIS A 300 11.16 16.38 -5.73
C HIS A 300 9.77 15.83 -6.14
N LEU A 301 8.97 15.34 -5.17
CA LEU A 301 7.62 14.85 -5.44
C LEU A 301 6.67 15.99 -5.83
N ASP A 302 6.81 17.15 -5.17
CA ASP A 302 6.05 18.37 -5.50
C ASP A 302 6.38 18.84 -6.92
N LEU A 303 7.66 18.85 -7.30
CA LEU A 303 8.09 19.19 -8.66
C LEU A 303 7.45 18.27 -9.71
N ILE A 304 7.43 16.95 -9.46
CA ILE A 304 6.82 15.97 -10.37
C ILE A 304 5.31 16.22 -10.49
N ALA A 305 4.58 16.31 -9.37
CA ALA A 305 3.13 16.48 -9.36
C ALA A 305 2.72 17.81 -10.02
N ASP A 306 3.35 18.92 -9.65
CA ASP A 306 3.07 20.24 -10.19
C ASP A 306 3.40 20.31 -11.69
N THR A 307 4.48 19.65 -12.14
CA THR A 307 4.85 19.62 -13.55
C THR A 307 3.86 18.79 -14.37
N ALA A 308 3.42 17.63 -13.85
CA ALA A 308 2.41 16.81 -14.50
C ALA A 308 1.11 17.60 -14.74
N VAL A 309 0.62 18.32 -13.72
CA VAL A 309 -0.59 19.15 -13.84
C VAL A 309 -0.39 20.30 -14.84
N ARG A 310 0.74 21.03 -14.76
CA ARG A 310 1.04 22.10 -15.72
C ARG A 310 1.16 21.62 -17.17
N ALA A 311 1.55 20.36 -17.36
CA ALA A 311 1.69 19.75 -18.68
C ALA A 311 0.38 19.14 -19.23
N GLY A 312 -0.73 19.24 -18.49
CA GLY A 312 -2.05 18.80 -18.93
C GLY A 312 -2.63 17.60 -18.21
N ALA A 313 -1.99 17.10 -17.15
CA ALA A 313 -2.64 16.07 -16.34
C ALA A 313 -3.90 16.62 -15.68
N LEU A 314 -4.97 15.83 -15.64
CA LEU A 314 -6.23 16.16 -14.96
C LEU A 314 -5.99 16.38 -13.45
N GLY A 315 -5.00 15.70 -12.88
CA GLY A 315 -4.52 15.87 -11.54
C GLY A 315 -3.38 14.90 -11.23
N ALA A 316 -2.58 15.26 -10.23
CA ALA A 316 -1.44 14.45 -9.80
C ALA A 316 -1.24 14.56 -8.28
N ARG A 317 -0.71 13.48 -7.66
CA ARG A 317 -0.39 13.44 -6.24
C ARG A 317 0.65 12.38 -5.91
N MET A 318 1.37 12.60 -4.84
CA MET A 318 2.14 11.56 -4.18
C MET A 318 1.23 10.39 -3.74
N THR A 319 1.73 9.17 -3.73
CA THR A 319 1.05 7.98 -3.21
C THR A 319 1.93 7.23 -2.21
N GLY A 320 1.31 6.63 -1.19
CA GLY A 320 1.97 5.87 -0.14
C GLY A 320 2.33 6.69 1.11
N GLY A 321 3.25 6.19 1.92
CA GLY A 321 3.59 6.77 3.23
C GLY A 321 4.34 8.11 3.21
N GLY A 322 4.79 8.57 2.06
CA GLY A 322 5.49 9.85 1.90
C GLY A 322 7.01 9.78 2.08
N PHE A 323 7.63 10.96 2.14
CA PHE A 323 9.08 11.16 2.30
C PHE A 323 9.94 10.59 1.16
N GLY A 324 9.35 10.37 -0.02
CA GLY A 324 9.92 9.77 -1.22
C GLY A 324 8.90 8.89 -1.93
N GLY A 325 9.36 8.04 -2.85
CA GLY A 325 8.53 7.07 -3.57
C GLY A 325 7.88 7.62 -4.83
N CYS A 326 6.58 7.38 -4.98
CA CYS A 326 5.88 7.56 -6.25
C CYS A 326 4.89 8.74 -6.24
N VAL A 327 4.67 9.28 -7.44
CA VAL A 327 3.55 10.16 -7.78
C VAL A 327 2.63 9.40 -8.75
N ILE A 328 1.33 9.58 -8.61
CA ILE A 328 0.35 9.16 -9.62
C ILE A 328 -0.19 10.39 -10.33
N ALA A 329 -0.45 10.28 -11.64
CA ALA A 329 -1.07 11.32 -12.44
C ALA A 329 -2.18 10.72 -13.31
N LEU A 330 -3.37 11.30 -13.23
CA LEU A 330 -4.49 11.00 -14.13
C LEU A 330 -4.38 11.94 -15.32
N VAL A 331 -4.32 11.40 -16.54
CA VAL A 331 -3.99 12.13 -17.74
C VAL A 331 -4.94 11.73 -18.87
N ASP A 332 -5.34 12.66 -19.74
CA ASP A 332 -5.99 12.27 -20.99
C ASP A 332 -5.04 11.41 -21.82
N ALA A 333 -5.54 10.35 -22.45
CA ALA A 333 -4.69 9.38 -23.16
C ALA A 333 -3.84 10.01 -24.27
N THR A 334 -4.29 11.13 -24.85
CA THR A 334 -3.58 11.92 -25.88
C THR A 334 -2.40 12.72 -25.32
N ASP A 335 -2.40 13.03 -24.03
CA ASP A 335 -1.42 13.92 -23.40
C ASP A 335 -0.32 13.17 -22.62
N VAL A 336 -0.38 11.84 -22.59
CA VAL A 336 0.56 10.98 -21.87
C VAL A 336 2.01 11.28 -22.20
N ASP A 337 2.36 11.38 -23.48
CA ASP A 337 3.73 11.65 -23.92
C ASP A 337 4.16 13.07 -23.54
N THR A 338 3.27 14.06 -23.68
CA THR A 338 3.52 15.46 -23.31
C THR A 338 3.83 15.58 -21.82
N VAL A 339 3.01 14.94 -20.96
CA VAL A 339 3.19 14.95 -19.51
C VAL A 339 4.48 14.20 -19.13
N THR A 340 4.73 13.04 -19.73
CA THR A 340 5.92 12.23 -19.49
C THR A 340 7.20 13.01 -19.79
N ASP A 341 7.29 13.64 -20.96
CA ASP A 341 8.46 14.40 -21.39
C ASP A 341 8.68 15.66 -20.54
N ALA A 342 7.60 16.33 -20.16
CA ALA A 342 7.66 17.50 -19.28
C ALA A 342 8.23 17.13 -17.91
N VAL A 343 7.73 16.03 -17.29
CA VAL A 343 8.21 15.56 -15.98
C VAL A 343 9.69 15.15 -16.04
N ARG A 344 10.10 14.36 -17.04
CA ARG A 344 11.52 13.98 -17.22
C ARG A 344 12.42 15.20 -17.41
N THR A 345 11.96 16.17 -18.20
CA THR A 345 12.73 17.41 -18.45
C THR A 345 12.86 18.25 -17.18
N ALA A 346 11.79 18.41 -16.42
CA ALA A 346 11.80 19.20 -15.18
C ALA A 346 12.70 18.58 -14.11
N THR A 347 12.60 17.28 -13.88
CA THR A 347 13.42 16.55 -12.90
C THR A 347 14.90 16.60 -13.25
N ARG A 348 15.26 16.42 -14.54
CA ARG A 348 16.64 16.53 -15.01
C ARG A 348 17.19 17.95 -14.82
N ARG A 349 16.42 18.99 -15.13
CA ARG A 349 16.82 20.40 -14.92
C ARG A 349 17.03 20.75 -13.47
N ALA A 350 16.28 20.12 -12.56
CA ALA A 350 16.41 20.31 -11.13
C ALA A 350 17.54 19.45 -10.51
N GLY A 351 18.23 18.63 -11.31
CA GLY A 351 19.31 17.75 -10.82
C GLY A 351 18.83 16.56 -10.00
N HIS A 352 17.57 16.18 -10.12
CA HIS A 352 17.01 14.99 -9.50
C HIS A 352 17.22 13.73 -10.36
N PRO A 353 17.14 12.53 -9.77
CA PRO A 353 17.13 11.28 -10.54
C PRO A 353 16.03 11.28 -11.60
N GLU A 354 16.32 10.68 -12.77
CA GLU A 354 15.32 10.55 -13.82
C GLU A 354 14.23 9.57 -13.36
N PRO A 355 12.94 9.96 -13.38
CA PRO A 355 11.87 9.10 -12.91
C PRO A 355 11.57 7.99 -13.90
N SER A 356 11.20 6.80 -13.37
CA SER A 356 10.54 5.78 -14.18
C SER A 356 9.05 6.11 -14.27
N ILE A 357 8.52 6.15 -15.50
CA ILE A 357 7.12 6.49 -15.75
C ILE A 357 6.49 5.37 -16.56
N SER A 358 5.39 4.81 -16.05
CA SER A 358 4.63 3.76 -16.70
C SER A 358 3.13 4.00 -16.57
N ARG A 359 2.34 3.49 -17.53
CA ARG A 359 0.89 3.37 -17.34
C ARG A 359 0.61 2.25 -16.38
N THR A 360 -0.38 2.44 -15.51
CA THR A 360 -0.87 1.41 -14.60
C THR A 360 -2.40 1.36 -14.60
N TYR A 361 -2.95 0.29 -14.09
CA TYR A 361 -4.40 0.04 -14.06
C TYR A 361 -4.76 -0.86 -12.88
N PRO A 362 -6.03 -0.86 -12.44
CA PRO A 362 -6.48 -1.74 -11.36
C PRO A 362 -6.37 -3.21 -11.75
N GLY A 363 -5.43 -3.90 -11.13
CA GLY A 363 -5.18 -5.31 -11.27
C GLY A 363 -6.09 -6.17 -10.37
N ARG A 364 -5.96 -7.51 -10.50
CA ARG A 364 -6.65 -8.46 -9.62
C ARG A 364 -5.95 -8.59 -8.27
N GLY A 365 -6.70 -8.87 -7.23
CA GLY A 365 -6.20 -9.19 -5.90
C GLY A 365 -5.36 -10.45 -5.84
N ALA A 366 -4.89 -10.80 -4.64
CA ALA A 366 -4.09 -12.00 -4.41
C ALA A 366 -4.87 -13.28 -4.76
N GLY A 367 -4.17 -14.26 -5.34
CA GLY A 367 -4.76 -15.54 -5.75
C GLY A 367 -3.74 -16.50 -6.35
N GLY A 368 -4.13 -17.78 -6.45
CA GLY A 368 -3.37 -18.87 -7.07
C GLY A 368 -3.59 -18.97 -8.57
#